data_0ed43c537116dd9936e7855d996b5cf7
#
_entry.id   0ed43c537116dd9936e7855d996b5cf7
#
_cell.length_a   1.000
_cell.length_b   1.000
_cell.length_c   1.000
_cell.angle_alpha   90.00
_cell.angle_beta   90.00
_cell.angle_gamma   90.00
#
_symmetry.space_group_name_H-M   'P 1'
#
loop_
_entity.id
_entity.type
_entity.pdbx_description
1 polymer ?
#
loop_
_entity_poly.entity_id
_entity_poly.type
_entity_poly.pdbx_seq_one_letter_code
_entity_poly.pdbx_strand_id
1 'polypeptide(L)'
;MSKRRYPFSKAFRCTTLAVVSVAVLASCARSGGDATTITTVPTRTEPTTGIVGDDEVRLDGLTFEVHRDPGCGCCTSWVEYLQRHGATVELSEDADRATFRSDLGIDDAAASCHTAIVDGYAIEGHVPIGAIQRLLADRPDAVGLALAGMPGDSPGMGGDVTSWAELPVMLVSVEGDLSAFDY
;
A
#
# COMPACT_ATOMS: atom_id res chain seq x y z
N MET A 1 -15.63 27.48 3.48
CA MET A 1 -15.50 26.12 4.09
C MET A 1 -14.03 25.75 4.05
N SER A 2 -13.37 25.65 5.19
CA SER A 2 -11.92 25.40 5.27
C SER A 2 -11.69 23.91 5.14
N LYS A 3 -11.07 23.45 4.03
CA LYS A 3 -10.65 22.04 3.86
C LYS A 3 -9.60 21.72 4.91
N ARG A 4 -9.89 20.87 5.88
CA ARG A 4 -8.90 20.31 6.79
C ARG A 4 -7.97 19.43 5.95
N ARG A 5 -6.78 19.93 5.67
CA ARG A 5 -5.70 19.09 5.13
C ARG A 5 -5.18 18.27 6.29
N TYR A 6 -5.33 16.95 6.25
CA TYR A 6 -4.55 16.06 7.08
C TYR A 6 -3.08 16.36 6.77
N PRO A 7 -2.25 16.65 7.77
CA PRO A 7 -0.87 17.01 7.52
C PRO A 7 -0.11 15.79 7.01
N PHE A 8 0.10 15.73 5.70
CA PHE A 8 1.10 14.84 5.12
C PHE A 8 2.43 15.20 5.78
N SER A 9 2.96 14.31 6.59
CA SER A 9 4.25 14.50 7.24
C SER A 9 5.34 14.55 6.17
N LYS A 10 5.76 15.76 5.83
CA LYS A 10 6.86 15.98 4.88
C LYS A 10 8.18 15.57 5.51
N ALA A 11 8.78 14.56 4.89
CA ALA A 11 10.22 14.44 4.64
C ALA A 11 11.16 14.40 5.84
N PHE A 12 11.66 13.24 6.08
CA PHE A 12 13.01 13.05 6.62
C PHE A 12 14.03 13.65 5.65
N ARG A 13 14.55 14.82 5.98
CA ARG A 13 15.74 15.38 5.32
C ARG A 13 16.94 14.52 5.72
N CYS A 14 17.38 13.67 4.81
CA CYS A 14 18.64 12.99 4.94
C CYS A 14 19.77 14.02 4.81
N THR A 15 20.41 14.35 5.94
CA THR A 15 21.60 15.20 5.98
C THR A 15 22.79 14.35 5.54
N THR A 16 23.31 14.62 4.35
CA THR A 16 24.54 14.04 3.82
C THR A 16 25.74 14.46 4.68
N LEU A 17 26.28 13.53 5.46
CA LEU A 17 27.62 13.66 6.05
C LEU A 17 28.67 13.31 4.99
N ALA A 18 29.46 14.28 4.61
CA ALA A 18 30.63 14.11 3.80
C ALA A 18 31.71 13.36 4.61
N VAL A 19 32.11 12.19 4.16
CA VAL A 19 33.27 11.47 4.70
C VAL A 19 34.46 11.73 3.79
N VAL A 20 35.48 12.34 4.39
CA VAL A 20 36.76 12.67 3.80
C VAL A 20 37.56 11.40 3.53
N SER A 21 38.01 11.25 2.29
CA SER A 21 38.91 10.18 1.86
C SER A 21 40.32 10.41 2.37
N VAL A 22 40.88 9.45 3.09
CA VAL A 22 42.32 9.33 3.32
C VAL A 22 42.87 8.24 2.43
N ALA A 23 43.75 8.62 1.50
CA ALA A 23 44.53 7.72 0.67
C ALA A 23 45.75 7.22 1.45
N VAL A 24 45.91 5.91 1.55
CA VAL A 24 47.18 5.30 1.98
C VAL A 24 47.70 4.44 0.82
N LEU A 25 48.82 4.88 0.28
CA LEU A 25 49.65 4.14 -0.65
C LEU A 25 50.56 3.17 0.13
N ALA A 26 50.54 1.90 -0.20
CA ALA A 26 51.64 0.99 0.13
C ALA A 26 51.80 -0.04 -0.97
N SER A 27 53.06 -0.19 -1.35
CA SER A 27 53.67 -0.78 -2.50
C SER A 27 54.05 -2.26 -2.28
N CYS A 28 54.13 -2.99 -3.41
CA CYS A 28 54.96 -4.17 -3.75
C CYS A 28 54.75 -5.53 -3.04
N ALA A 29 54.47 -6.60 -3.73
CA ALA A 29 55.47 -7.48 -4.39
C ALA A 29 54.79 -8.77 -4.94
N ARG A 30 55.45 -9.27 -6.02
CA ARG A 30 55.16 -10.43 -6.85
C ARG A 30 55.00 -11.75 -6.07
N SER A 31 54.14 -12.66 -6.55
CA SER A 31 54.57 -14.02 -6.95
C SER A 31 53.43 -14.76 -7.65
N GLY A 32 53.75 -15.52 -8.68
CA GLY A 32 52.84 -16.16 -9.61
C GLY A 32 52.10 -17.36 -9.02
N GLY A 33 51.05 -17.71 -9.70
CA GLY A 33 50.23 -18.91 -9.46
C GLY A 33 49.05 -18.90 -10.43
N ASP A 34 49.12 -19.73 -11.46
CA ASP A 34 48.04 -20.07 -12.34
C ASP A 34 46.82 -20.57 -11.50
N ALA A 35 45.72 -19.87 -11.60
CA ALA A 35 44.45 -20.39 -11.17
C ALA A 35 43.38 -19.94 -12.16
N THR A 36 42.81 -20.91 -12.83
CA THR A 36 41.66 -20.85 -13.72
C THR A 36 40.56 -19.97 -13.12
N THR A 37 40.38 -18.78 -13.70
CA THR A 37 39.31 -17.87 -13.31
C THR A 37 37.97 -18.42 -13.83
N ILE A 38 37.22 -19.08 -12.97
CA ILE A 38 35.78 -19.31 -13.21
C ILE A 38 35.13 -17.94 -13.02
N THR A 39 34.83 -17.27 -14.13
CA THR A 39 34.00 -16.07 -14.14
C THR A 39 32.59 -16.48 -13.77
N THR A 40 32.24 -16.40 -12.48
CA THR A 40 30.84 -16.43 -12.04
C THR A 40 30.21 -15.13 -12.50
N VAL A 41 29.47 -15.21 -13.59
CA VAL A 41 28.52 -14.18 -14.02
C VAL A 41 27.51 -14.05 -12.89
N PRO A 42 27.30 -12.86 -12.29
CA PRO A 42 26.19 -12.69 -11.36
C PRO A 42 24.91 -12.91 -12.16
N THR A 43 24.22 -14.00 -11.87
CA THR A 43 22.86 -14.23 -12.36
C THR A 43 22.03 -13.05 -11.86
N ARG A 44 21.71 -12.16 -12.78
CA ARG A 44 20.71 -11.10 -12.55
C ARG A 44 19.40 -11.85 -12.30
N THR A 45 19.00 -11.93 -11.04
CA THR A 45 17.65 -12.37 -10.67
C THR A 45 16.70 -11.32 -11.25
N GLU A 46 16.10 -11.64 -12.38
CA GLU A 46 14.97 -10.87 -12.88
C GLU A 46 13.86 -10.96 -11.82
N PRO A 47 13.17 -9.86 -11.52
CA PRO A 47 12.01 -9.94 -10.64
C PRO A 47 11.01 -10.87 -11.32
N THR A 48 10.83 -12.06 -10.77
CA THR A 48 9.75 -12.95 -11.13
C THR A 48 8.46 -12.18 -10.79
N THR A 49 7.76 -11.72 -11.82
CA THR A 49 6.37 -11.29 -11.71
C THR A 49 5.55 -12.56 -11.43
N GLY A 50 5.73 -13.10 -10.22
CA GLY A 50 4.83 -14.11 -9.68
C GLY A 50 3.61 -13.37 -9.14
N ILE A 51 2.43 -13.84 -9.51
CA ILE A 51 1.21 -13.51 -8.78
C ILE A 51 1.46 -13.99 -7.36
N VAL A 52 1.78 -13.05 -6.46
CA VAL A 52 1.91 -13.34 -5.02
C VAL A 52 0.49 -13.60 -4.56
N GLY A 53 0.17 -14.85 -4.23
CA GLY A 53 -1.13 -15.15 -3.64
C GLY A 53 -1.27 -14.38 -2.32
N ASP A 54 -2.48 -13.92 -2.00
CA ASP A 54 -2.77 -13.13 -0.80
C ASP A 54 -2.23 -13.74 0.51
N ASP A 55 -1.98 -15.05 0.57
CA ASP A 55 -1.44 -15.73 1.75
C ASP A 55 0.01 -15.35 2.11
N GLU A 56 0.79 -14.78 1.18
CA GLU A 56 2.17 -14.29 1.45
C GLU A 56 2.20 -12.79 1.77
N VAL A 57 1.11 -12.09 1.56
CA VAL A 57 1.00 -10.64 1.71
C VAL A 57 0.78 -10.29 3.18
N ARG A 58 1.68 -9.50 3.78
CA ARG A 58 1.64 -9.14 5.21
C ARG A 58 1.51 -7.64 5.40
N LEU A 59 0.76 -7.26 6.43
CA LEU A 59 0.51 -5.87 6.84
C LEU A 59 1.08 -5.58 8.25
N ASP A 60 2.08 -6.35 8.66
CA ASP A 60 2.66 -6.22 10.00
C ASP A 60 3.19 -4.80 10.25
N GLY A 61 2.85 -4.24 11.39
CA GLY A 61 3.26 -2.90 11.79
C GLY A 61 2.42 -1.76 11.20
N LEU A 62 1.45 -2.05 10.34
CA LEU A 62 0.48 -1.07 9.86
C LEU A 62 -0.72 -0.98 10.80
N THR A 63 -1.17 0.25 11.03
CA THR A 63 -2.43 0.53 11.75
C THR A 63 -3.41 1.16 10.80
N PHE A 64 -4.61 0.60 10.74
CA PHE A 64 -5.75 1.11 9.96
C PHE A 64 -6.76 1.75 10.91
N GLU A 65 -7.10 3.01 10.67
CA GLU A 65 -8.25 3.66 11.28
C GLU A 65 -9.44 3.49 10.34
N VAL A 66 -10.44 2.70 10.74
CA VAL A 66 -11.56 2.31 9.87
C VAL A 66 -12.85 2.93 10.37
N HIS A 67 -13.50 3.71 9.51
CA HIS A 67 -14.83 4.29 9.70
C HIS A 67 -15.84 3.53 8.85
N ARG A 68 -16.81 2.90 9.45
CA ARG A 68 -17.87 2.13 8.76
C ARG A 68 -19.26 2.62 9.08
N ASP A 69 -20.20 2.29 8.21
CA ASP A 69 -21.62 2.49 8.53
C ASP A 69 -22.02 1.60 9.71
N PRO A 70 -22.89 2.08 10.61
CA PRO A 70 -23.39 1.29 11.74
C PRO A 70 -24.00 -0.04 11.28
N GLY A 71 -23.60 -1.13 11.92
CA GLY A 71 -24.14 -2.47 11.64
C GLY A 71 -23.66 -3.11 10.33
N CYS A 72 -22.65 -2.54 9.62
CA CYS A 72 -22.13 -3.10 8.38
C CYS A 72 -21.35 -4.41 8.63
N GLY A 73 -21.98 -5.56 8.35
CA GLY A 73 -21.36 -6.88 8.57
C GLY A 73 -20.20 -7.17 7.63
N CYS A 74 -20.29 -6.83 6.35
CA CYS A 74 -19.21 -7.04 5.38
C CYS A 74 -17.98 -6.19 5.70
N CYS A 75 -18.17 -4.98 6.26
CA CYS A 75 -17.06 -4.17 6.73
C CYS A 75 -16.30 -4.86 7.88
N THR A 76 -17.02 -5.54 8.79
CA THR A 76 -16.39 -6.35 9.83
C THR A 76 -15.54 -7.46 9.23
N SER A 77 -16.06 -8.16 8.22
CA SER A 77 -15.32 -9.23 7.54
C SER A 77 -14.07 -8.72 6.83
N TRP A 78 -14.10 -7.51 6.26
CA TRP A 78 -12.91 -6.87 5.68
C TRP A 78 -11.89 -6.49 6.76
N VAL A 79 -12.32 -5.98 7.91
CA VAL A 79 -11.43 -5.73 9.06
C VAL A 79 -10.76 -7.02 9.53
N GLU A 80 -11.52 -8.11 9.68
CA GLU A 80 -10.97 -9.42 10.03
C GLU A 80 -9.96 -9.92 8.97
N TYR A 81 -10.20 -9.63 7.70
CA TYR A 81 -9.26 -9.94 6.63
C TYR A 81 -7.94 -9.18 6.82
N LEU A 82 -7.94 -7.87 7.08
CA LEU A 82 -6.73 -7.11 7.39
C LEU A 82 -5.99 -7.68 8.61
N GLN A 83 -6.72 -7.99 9.68
CA GLN A 83 -6.15 -8.51 10.92
C GLN A 83 -5.50 -9.89 10.75
N ARG A 84 -6.09 -10.77 9.94
CA ARG A 84 -5.47 -12.08 9.59
C ARG A 84 -4.13 -11.90 8.88
N HIS A 85 -3.93 -10.79 8.18
CA HIS A 85 -2.67 -10.46 7.51
C HIS A 85 -1.73 -9.58 8.35
N GLY A 86 -1.99 -9.42 9.65
CA GLY A 86 -1.09 -8.80 10.60
C GLY A 86 -1.32 -7.32 10.88
N ALA A 87 -2.34 -6.70 10.27
CA ALA A 87 -2.66 -5.31 10.57
C ALA A 87 -3.24 -5.12 11.97
N THR A 88 -2.94 -3.98 12.58
CA THR A 88 -3.71 -3.44 13.70
C THR A 88 -4.87 -2.62 13.14
N VAL A 89 -6.08 -2.77 13.70
CA VAL A 89 -7.24 -2.04 13.22
C VAL A 89 -7.94 -1.34 14.39
N GLU A 90 -8.13 -0.03 14.24
CA GLU A 90 -8.98 0.81 15.07
C GLU A 90 -10.30 1.02 14.33
N LEU A 91 -11.38 0.37 14.80
CA LEU A 91 -12.67 0.38 14.15
C LEU A 91 -13.65 1.30 14.86
N SER A 92 -14.28 2.21 14.12
CA SER A 92 -15.38 3.05 14.59
C SER A 92 -16.62 2.90 13.72
N GLU A 93 -17.80 2.99 14.37
CA GLU A 93 -19.09 3.17 13.67
C GLU A 93 -19.34 4.67 13.55
N ASP A 94 -19.50 5.15 12.33
CA ASP A 94 -19.64 6.57 12.03
C ASP A 94 -20.86 6.80 11.13
N ALA A 95 -21.91 7.38 11.72
CA ALA A 95 -23.13 7.71 10.99
C ALA A 95 -22.90 8.84 9.95
N ASP A 96 -21.87 9.66 10.15
CA ASP A 96 -21.47 10.74 9.23
C ASP A 96 -20.30 10.35 8.32
N ARG A 97 -20.03 9.06 8.16
CA ARG A 97 -18.94 8.52 7.33
C ARG A 97 -18.92 9.12 5.91
N ALA A 98 -20.09 9.39 5.32
CA ALA A 98 -20.15 10.03 4.00
C ALA A 98 -19.50 11.42 3.99
N THR A 99 -19.67 12.20 5.06
CA THR A 99 -18.99 13.48 5.24
C THR A 99 -17.49 13.27 5.44
N PHE A 100 -17.09 12.31 6.28
CA PHE A 100 -15.69 11.94 6.48
C PHE A 100 -15.00 11.60 5.15
N ARG A 101 -15.61 10.72 4.34
CA ARG A 101 -15.13 10.34 3.01
C ARG A 101 -14.97 11.56 2.09
N SER A 102 -16.00 12.42 2.02
CA SER A 102 -15.95 13.60 1.15
C SER A 102 -14.93 14.65 1.59
N ASP A 103 -14.69 14.79 2.90
CA ASP A 103 -13.65 15.67 3.44
C ASP A 103 -12.22 15.19 3.08
N LEU A 104 -12.05 13.90 2.83
CA LEU A 104 -10.81 13.31 2.29
C LEU A 104 -10.64 13.55 0.79
N GLY A 105 -11.67 14.02 0.09
CA GLY A 105 -11.65 14.25 -1.35
C GLY A 105 -12.09 13.05 -2.18
N ILE A 106 -12.78 12.07 -1.58
CA ILE A 106 -13.34 10.90 -2.28
C ILE A 106 -14.80 11.18 -2.61
N ASP A 107 -15.10 11.28 -3.91
CA ASP A 107 -16.43 11.57 -4.41
C ASP A 107 -17.40 10.38 -4.32
N ASP A 108 -18.70 10.66 -4.49
CA ASP A 108 -19.75 9.64 -4.48
C ASP A 108 -19.57 8.57 -5.56
N ALA A 109 -18.92 8.90 -6.68
CA ALA A 109 -18.61 7.94 -7.74
C ALA A 109 -17.66 6.81 -7.26
N ALA A 110 -16.87 7.07 -6.23
CA ALA A 110 -15.94 6.11 -5.63
C ALA A 110 -16.47 5.51 -4.31
N ALA A 111 -17.68 5.88 -3.89
CA ALA A 111 -18.22 5.53 -2.59
C ALA A 111 -18.42 4.01 -2.39
N SER A 112 -18.16 3.56 -1.18
CA SER A 112 -18.42 2.20 -0.71
C SER A 112 -18.99 2.26 0.73
N CYS A 113 -18.89 1.19 1.52
CA CYS A 113 -19.51 1.07 2.85
C CYS A 113 -18.58 1.38 4.03
N HIS A 114 -17.32 1.62 3.79
CA HIS A 114 -16.34 2.06 4.80
C HIS A 114 -15.18 2.83 4.16
N THR A 115 -14.53 3.65 4.97
CA THR A 115 -13.33 4.39 4.62
C THR A 115 -12.27 4.09 5.67
N ALA A 116 -11.09 3.70 5.28
CA ALA A 116 -9.96 3.47 6.19
C ALA A 116 -8.82 4.46 5.89
N ILE A 117 -8.05 4.79 6.93
CA ILE A 117 -6.80 5.53 6.79
C ILE A 117 -5.65 4.62 7.18
N VAL A 118 -4.64 4.54 6.34
CA VAL A 118 -3.39 3.83 6.61
C VAL A 118 -2.22 4.62 6.06
N ASP A 119 -1.24 4.89 6.89
CA ASP A 119 0.02 5.57 6.53
C ASP A 119 -0.18 6.85 5.66
N GLY A 120 -1.27 7.59 5.95
CA GLY A 120 -1.65 8.83 5.29
C GLY A 120 -2.53 8.66 4.05
N TYR A 121 -2.76 7.46 3.55
CA TYR A 121 -3.67 7.17 2.44
C TYR A 121 -5.07 6.81 2.91
N ALA A 122 -6.06 7.19 2.14
CA ALA A 122 -7.43 6.73 2.31
C ALA A 122 -7.69 5.47 1.47
N ILE A 123 -8.38 4.50 2.06
CA ILE A 123 -8.80 3.26 1.41
C ILE A 123 -10.31 3.19 1.51
N GLU A 124 -10.99 3.33 0.39
CA GLU A 124 -12.46 3.29 0.32
C GLU A 124 -12.94 1.92 -0.15
N GLY A 125 -13.74 1.26 0.68
CA GLY A 125 -14.34 -0.03 0.37
C GLY A 125 -13.40 -1.22 0.47
N HIS A 126 -13.83 -2.33 -0.11
CA HIS A 126 -13.25 -3.67 0.06
C HIS A 126 -11.99 -3.90 -0.79
N VAL A 127 -11.03 -2.95 -0.73
CA VAL A 127 -9.78 -3.01 -1.49
C VAL A 127 -8.93 -4.19 -1.04
N PRO A 128 -8.40 -5.01 -1.98
CA PRO A 128 -7.49 -6.12 -1.67
C PRO A 128 -6.16 -5.64 -1.08
N ILE A 129 -5.56 -6.43 -0.19
CA ILE A 129 -4.27 -6.09 0.42
C ILE A 129 -3.14 -5.97 -0.60
N GLY A 130 -3.18 -6.73 -1.71
CA GLY A 130 -2.21 -6.60 -2.79
C GLY A 130 -2.19 -5.18 -3.36
N ALA A 131 -3.36 -4.58 -3.59
CA ALA A 131 -3.47 -3.19 -4.04
C ALA A 131 -2.98 -2.20 -2.96
N ILE A 132 -3.32 -2.45 -1.69
CA ILE A 132 -2.85 -1.60 -0.57
C ILE A 132 -1.32 -1.65 -0.46
N GLN A 133 -0.72 -2.83 -0.53
CA GLN A 133 0.74 -2.95 -0.49
C GLN A 133 1.41 -2.25 -1.67
N ARG A 134 0.85 -2.40 -2.87
CA ARG A 134 1.36 -1.71 -4.05
C ARG A 134 1.32 -0.20 -3.89
N LEU A 135 0.21 0.35 -3.38
CA LEU A 135 0.09 1.78 -3.04
C LEU A 135 1.17 2.22 -2.07
N LEU A 136 1.36 1.46 -0.98
CA LEU A 136 2.33 1.78 0.08
C LEU A 136 3.78 1.65 -0.40
N ALA A 137 4.06 0.78 -1.37
CA ALA A 137 5.38 0.63 -1.98
C ALA A 137 5.69 1.78 -2.95
N ASP A 138 4.75 2.13 -3.80
CA ASP A 138 4.94 3.13 -4.86
C ASP A 138 4.85 4.58 -4.35
N ARG A 139 4.12 4.79 -3.25
CA ARG A 139 3.96 6.11 -2.61
C ARG A 139 3.54 7.23 -3.58
N PRO A 140 2.53 7.03 -4.44
CA PRO A 140 2.11 8.09 -5.36
C PRO A 140 1.57 9.31 -4.60
N ASP A 141 1.63 10.50 -5.24
CA ASP A 141 0.96 11.70 -4.72
C ASP A 141 -0.54 11.61 -5.04
N ALA A 142 -1.28 10.99 -4.13
CA ALA A 142 -2.69 10.66 -4.28
C ALA A 142 -3.41 10.71 -2.93
N VAL A 143 -4.74 10.78 -2.95
CA VAL A 143 -5.58 10.61 -1.77
C VAL A 143 -5.53 9.16 -1.30
N GLY A 144 -5.59 8.20 -2.22
CA GLY A 144 -5.57 6.78 -1.90
C GLY A 144 -6.22 5.90 -2.96
N LEU A 145 -6.82 4.79 -2.52
CA LEU A 145 -7.50 3.83 -3.37
C LEU A 145 -8.99 3.75 -3.08
N ALA A 146 -9.77 3.41 -4.09
CA ALA A 146 -11.18 3.12 -3.96
C ALA A 146 -11.58 1.87 -4.74
N LEU A 147 -12.39 1.01 -4.12
CA LEU A 147 -13.18 -0.02 -4.78
C LEU A 147 -14.64 0.36 -4.61
N ALA A 148 -15.19 1.04 -5.62
CA ALA A 148 -16.53 1.62 -5.56
C ALA A 148 -17.63 0.55 -5.41
N GLY A 149 -18.64 0.84 -4.62
CA GLY A 149 -19.72 -0.09 -4.35
C GLY A 149 -19.29 -1.25 -3.46
N MET A 150 -19.91 -2.42 -3.65
CA MET A 150 -19.68 -3.64 -2.88
C MET A 150 -19.66 -4.86 -3.83
N PRO A 151 -18.60 -5.04 -4.64
CA PRO A 151 -18.50 -6.22 -5.49
C PRO A 151 -18.58 -7.51 -4.65
N GLY A 152 -19.47 -8.43 -5.03
CA GLY A 152 -19.75 -9.63 -4.24
C GLY A 152 -18.60 -10.63 -4.13
N ASP A 153 -17.58 -10.47 -4.95
CA ASP A 153 -16.35 -11.24 -4.97
C ASP A 153 -15.14 -10.54 -4.33
N SER A 154 -15.35 -9.36 -3.73
CA SER A 154 -14.28 -8.63 -3.04
C SER A 154 -13.97 -9.18 -1.64
N PRO A 155 -12.79 -8.84 -1.06
CA PRO A 155 -12.41 -9.27 0.29
C PRO A 155 -13.47 -8.88 1.33
N GLY A 156 -13.89 -9.83 2.16
CA GLY A 156 -14.94 -9.63 3.16
C GLY A 156 -16.38 -9.76 2.64
N MET A 157 -16.56 -9.88 1.31
CA MET A 157 -17.87 -10.13 0.69
C MET A 157 -18.07 -11.61 0.32
N GLY A 158 -17.04 -12.41 0.34
CA GLY A 158 -16.96 -13.77 -0.18
C GLY A 158 -16.07 -13.79 -1.42
N GLY A 159 -16.34 -14.69 -2.36
CA GLY A 159 -15.58 -14.77 -3.60
C GLY A 159 -14.27 -15.56 -3.50
N ASP A 160 -13.59 -15.69 -4.63
CA ASP A 160 -12.35 -16.43 -4.77
C ASP A 160 -11.18 -15.43 -4.76
N VAL A 161 -10.19 -15.66 -3.91
CA VAL A 161 -8.96 -14.85 -3.81
C VAL A 161 -8.25 -14.68 -5.15
N THR A 162 -8.41 -15.63 -6.08
CA THR A 162 -7.80 -15.56 -7.41
C THR A 162 -8.45 -14.50 -8.30
N SER A 163 -9.68 -14.07 -7.99
CA SER A 163 -10.38 -13.02 -8.74
C SER A 163 -10.05 -11.61 -8.24
N TRP A 164 -9.44 -11.47 -7.05
CA TRP A 164 -9.21 -10.16 -6.45
C TRP A 164 -8.20 -9.31 -7.21
N ALA A 165 -7.26 -9.91 -7.94
CA ALA A 165 -6.32 -9.19 -8.80
C ALA A 165 -7.00 -8.49 -10.01
N GLU A 166 -8.24 -8.86 -10.33
CA GLU A 166 -9.02 -8.29 -11.44
C GLU A 166 -10.07 -7.27 -10.97
N LEU A 167 -10.16 -7.01 -9.66
CA LEU A 167 -11.10 -6.04 -9.14
C LEU A 167 -10.76 -4.63 -9.64
N PRO A 168 -11.76 -3.82 -10.03
CA PRO A 168 -11.52 -2.51 -10.61
C PRO A 168 -11.16 -1.48 -9.53
N VAL A 169 -10.00 -1.65 -8.91
CA VAL A 169 -9.47 -0.69 -7.95
C VAL A 169 -9.05 0.59 -8.68
N MET A 170 -9.44 1.72 -8.13
CA MET A 170 -9.15 3.04 -8.68
C MET A 170 -8.18 3.79 -7.76
N LEU A 171 -7.21 4.49 -8.35
CA LEU A 171 -6.43 5.52 -7.68
C LEU A 171 -7.25 6.81 -7.64
N VAL A 172 -7.33 7.42 -6.47
CA VAL A 172 -7.97 8.73 -6.26
C VAL A 172 -6.88 9.78 -6.20
N SER A 173 -6.80 10.66 -7.19
CA SER A 173 -5.80 11.73 -7.22
C SER A 173 -6.07 12.79 -6.14
N VAL A 174 -5.12 13.68 -5.91
CA VAL A 174 -5.29 14.80 -4.95
C VAL A 174 -6.36 15.81 -5.41
N GLU A 175 -6.73 15.82 -6.68
CA GLU A 175 -7.82 16.59 -7.26
C GLU A 175 -9.18 15.88 -7.15
N GLY A 176 -9.19 14.58 -6.79
CA GLY A 176 -10.37 13.72 -6.70
C GLY A 176 -10.68 12.94 -7.98
N ASP A 177 -9.82 13.02 -8.99
CA ASP A 177 -9.99 12.26 -10.23
C ASP A 177 -9.73 10.77 -10.00
N LEU A 178 -10.48 9.92 -10.72
CA LEU A 178 -10.36 8.47 -10.65
C LEU A 178 -9.62 7.92 -11.88
N SER A 179 -8.62 7.08 -11.64
CA SER A 179 -7.92 6.33 -12.69
C SER A 179 -7.74 4.87 -12.28
N ALA A 180 -7.68 3.95 -13.24
CA ALA A 180 -7.42 2.55 -12.94
C ALA A 180 -6.07 2.39 -12.22
N PHE A 181 -6.03 1.50 -11.24
CA PHE A 181 -4.83 1.18 -10.47
C PHE A 181 -4.44 -0.27 -10.71
N ASP A 182 -3.28 -0.48 -11.32
CA ASP A 182 -2.72 -1.82 -11.58
C ASP A 182 -1.91 -2.30 -10.36
N TYR A 183 -2.16 -3.54 -9.89
CA TYR A 183 -1.56 -4.09 -8.66
C TYR A 183 -1.31 -5.60 -8.69
#